data_7011bf1baf7a192d990f37301273938f
#
_entry.id   7011bf1baf7a192d990f37301273938f
#
_cell.length_a   1.000
_cell.length_b   1.000
_cell.length_c   1.000
_cell.angle_alpha   90.00
_cell.angle_beta   90.00
_cell.angle_gamma   90.00
#
_symmetry.space_group_name_H-M   'P 1'
#
loop_
_entity.id
_entity.type
_entity.pdbx_description
1 polymer ?
#
loop_
_entity_poly.entity_id
_entity_poly.type
_entity_poly.pdbx_seq_one_letter_code
_entity_poly.pdbx_strand_id
1 'polypeptide(L)'
;MPELPEVETIVRDIRPAIIGKMISGLVMRPKAQSNLMNVDAQTFYENTMTQIVTTVIRKGKYIIIPLDNDAVIVMHLGMTGKILIKEVPDVSFDERFTSDNFVDRHTHFLMELTDPSGEDEDIELHFNDVRLFGHIWLIPQLDDIENIPIKGLAELGPDALGITIQEFSHIMRTRASIKSVLLDQRKIAGVGNIYADEACFSAGIHPTRKGGSLSKEERVKLWLAVKTVLKEGLKYRGSSVSDYTDASGNAGSFQEHHKVYQKTGQQCVDCDSQIKKIKLSGRSTHFCPSCQSEGE
;
A
#
# COMPACT_ATOMS: atom_id res chain seq x y z
N MET A 1 5.26 6.82 -1.91
CA MET A 1 4.09 6.32 -1.16
C MET A 1 3.80 4.93 -1.68
N PRO A 2 3.78 3.92 -0.84
CA PRO A 2 3.40 2.58 -1.26
C PRO A 2 2.00 2.58 -1.91
N GLU A 3 1.87 1.92 -3.05
CA GLU A 3 0.62 1.72 -3.79
C GLU A 3 0.20 0.25 -3.64
N LEU A 4 -0.79 -0.21 -4.35
CA LEU A 4 -1.32 -1.57 -4.20
C LEU A 4 -0.23 -2.66 -4.30
N PRO A 5 0.69 -2.67 -5.30
CA PRO A 5 1.68 -3.73 -5.38
C PRO A 5 2.66 -3.76 -4.20
N GLU A 6 3.07 -2.60 -3.70
CA GLU A 6 3.95 -2.50 -2.54
C GLU A 6 3.26 -3.04 -1.28
N VAL A 7 2.00 -2.65 -1.05
CA VAL A 7 1.23 -3.11 0.13
C VAL A 7 0.91 -4.59 0.04
N GLU A 8 0.55 -5.09 -1.15
CA GLU A 8 0.29 -6.52 -1.36
C GLU A 8 1.54 -7.38 -1.17
N THR A 9 2.71 -6.88 -1.61
CA THR A 9 3.99 -7.56 -1.38
C THR A 9 4.26 -7.71 0.12
N ILE A 10 4.12 -6.62 0.88
CA ILE A 10 4.27 -6.66 2.35
C ILE A 10 3.27 -7.65 2.97
N VAL A 11 1.99 -7.61 2.58
CA VAL A 11 0.97 -8.53 3.11
C VAL A 11 1.33 -9.98 2.82
N ARG A 12 1.85 -10.29 1.64
CA ARG A 12 2.29 -11.65 1.29
C ARG A 12 3.49 -12.11 2.10
N ASP A 13 4.39 -11.20 2.42
CA ASP A 13 5.57 -11.51 3.22
C ASP A 13 5.20 -11.73 4.70
N ILE A 14 4.39 -10.82 5.30
CA ILE A 14 4.07 -10.91 6.72
C ILE A 14 3.05 -12.00 7.04
N ARG A 15 2.13 -12.30 6.12
CA ARG A 15 1.05 -13.28 6.33
C ARG A 15 1.55 -14.64 6.84
N PRO A 16 2.47 -15.34 6.16
CA PRO A 16 2.96 -16.63 6.64
C PRO A 16 3.79 -16.53 7.93
N ALA A 17 4.35 -15.34 8.22
CA ALA A 17 5.22 -15.16 9.36
C ALA A 17 4.45 -14.87 10.67
N ILE A 18 3.24 -14.29 10.60
CA ILE A 18 2.53 -13.83 11.80
C ILE A 18 1.20 -14.56 12.08
N ILE A 19 0.62 -15.26 11.10
CA ILE A 19 -0.63 -16.00 11.35
C ILE A 19 -0.38 -17.13 12.36
N GLY A 20 -1.26 -17.24 13.35
CA GLY A 20 -1.18 -18.21 14.43
C GLY A 20 -0.28 -17.77 15.58
N LYS A 21 0.49 -16.71 15.42
CA LYS A 21 1.35 -16.18 16.50
C LYS A 21 0.56 -15.28 17.45
N MET A 22 0.92 -15.35 18.72
CA MET A 22 0.39 -14.55 19.83
C MET A 22 1.21 -13.27 19.99
N ILE A 23 0.55 -12.15 20.21
CA ILE A 23 1.20 -10.88 20.56
C ILE A 23 1.70 -10.97 21.99
N SER A 24 3.02 -11.09 22.18
CA SER A 24 3.69 -11.24 23.47
C SER A 24 4.32 -9.94 23.99
N GLY A 25 4.55 -8.96 23.10
CA GLY A 25 5.14 -7.69 23.47
C GLY A 25 4.72 -6.56 22.52
N LEU A 26 4.57 -5.36 23.10
CA LEU A 26 4.24 -4.14 22.34
C LEU A 26 5.06 -2.96 22.85
N VAL A 27 5.67 -2.23 21.93
CA VAL A 27 6.30 -0.95 22.22
C VAL A 27 5.82 0.11 21.26
N MET A 28 5.46 1.24 21.83
CA MET A 28 5.09 2.42 21.07
C MET A 28 5.86 3.63 21.57
N ARG A 29 6.63 4.26 20.73
CA ARG A 29 7.33 5.50 21.11
C ARG A 29 6.32 6.64 21.38
N PRO A 30 6.61 7.54 22.34
CA PRO A 30 5.72 8.67 22.62
C PRO A 30 5.38 9.52 21.40
N LYS A 31 6.31 9.70 20.46
CA LYS A 31 6.07 10.42 19.19
C LYS A 31 5.13 9.64 18.26
N ALA A 32 5.04 8.33 18.38
CA ALA A 32 4.20 7.49 17.55
C ALA A 32 2.74 7.43 18.03
N GLN A 33 2.43 7.96 19.20
CA GLN A 33 1.03 8.10 19.62
C GLN A 33 0.21 8.93 18.65
N SER A 34 0.85 9.85 17.90
CA SER A 34 0.20 10.57 16.79
C SER A 34 -0.16 9.69 15.59
N ASN A 35 0.42 8.49 15.48
CA ASN A 35 0.07 7.52 14.45
C ASN A 35 -1.09 6.62 14.86
N LEU A 36 -1.43 6.55 16.15
CA LEU A 36 -2.68 5.94 16.64
C LEU A 36 -3.82 6.91 16.40
N MET A 37 -4.75 6.53 15.54
CA MET A 37 -5.76 7.45 15.01
C MET A 37 -7.06 7.47 15.81
N ASN A 38 -7.35 6.47 16.63
CA ASN A 38 -8.67 6.32 17.25
C ASN A 38 -8.66 5.80 18.70
N VAL A 39 -7.51 5.37 19.21
CA VAL A 39 -7.34 4.88 20.59
C VAL A 39 -6.02 5.38 21.16
N ASP A 40 -5.88 5.39 22.48
CA ASP A 40 -4.60 5.60 23.14
C ASP A 40 -3.76 4.30 23.23
N ALA A 41 -2.51 4.42 23.64
CA ALA A 41 -1.59 3.29 23.73
C ALA A 41 -2.04 2.23 24.76
N GLN A 42 -2.66 2.65 25.86
CA GLN A 42 -3.16 1.74 26.89
C GLN A 42 -4.32 0.89 26.37
N THR A 43 -5.31 1.52 25.73
CA THR A 43 -6.43 0.82 25.09
C THR A 43 -5.93 -0.13 24.01
N PHE A 44 -4.92 0.27 23.22
CA PHE A 44 -4.31 -0.59 22.22
C PHE A 44 -3.71 -1.83 22.85
N TYR A 45 -2.89 -1.64 23.89
CA TYR A 45 -2.26 -2.72 24.66
C TYR A 45 -3.28 -3.71 25.23
N GLU A 46 -4.29 -3.21 25.94
CA GLU A 46 -5.32 -4.04 26.60
C GLU A 46 -6.13 -4.93 25.64
N ASN A 47 -6.33 -4.48 24.40
CA ASN A 47 -7.12 -5.21 23.42
C ASN A 47 -6.28 -6.11 22.50
N THR A 48 -4.96 -5.99 22.50
CA THR A 48 -4.11 -6.74 21.57
C THR A 48 -3.14 -7.70 22.25
N MET A 49 -2.71 -7.43 23.47
CA MET A 49 -1.80 -8.33 24.19
C MET A 49 -2.43 -9.70 24.43
N THR A 50 -1.62 -10.74 24.25
CA THR A 50 -1.99 -12.16 24.34
C THR A 50 -3.02 -12.65 23.32
N GLN A 51 -3.36 -11.81 22.34
CA GLN A 51 -4.27 -12.21 21.25
C GLN A 51 -3.49 -12.85 20.10
N ILE A 52 -4.14 -13.75 19.38
CA ILE A 52 -3.56 -14.49 18.26
C ILE A 52 -3.96 -13.84 16.94
N VAL A 53 -3.00 -13.67 16.04
CA VAL A 53 -3.26 -13.19 14.68
C VAL A 53 -3.97 -14.29 13.88
N THR A 54 -5.21 -14.02 13.44
CA THR A 54 -6.01 -15.01 12.70
C THR A 54 -5.76 -14.99 11.20
N THR A 55 -5.54 -13.81 10.63
CA THR A 55 -5.22 -13.64 9.21
C THR A 55 -4.59 -12.27 8.95
N VAL A 56 -4.12 -12.05 7.70
CA VAL A 56 -3.66 -10.75 7.21
C VAL A 56 -4.30 -10.48 5.85
N ILE A 57 -4.97 -9.34 5.70
CA ILE A 57 -5.74 -8.98 4.51
C ILE A 57 -5.26 -7.62 3.99
N ARG A 58 -5.27 -7.43 2.66
CA ARG A 58 -5.13 -6.11 2.04
C ARG A 58 -6.49 -5.63 1.53
N LYS A 59 -6.83 -4.35 1.80
CA LYS A 59 -7.95 -3.67 1.14
C LYS A 59 -7.43 -2.31 0.61
N GLY A 60 -7.36 -2.15 -0.71
CA GLY A 60 -6.70 -0.99 -1.32
C GLY A 60 -5.23 -0.87 -0.92
N LYS A 61 -4.89 0.17 -0.14
CA LYS A 61 -3.54 0.42 0.40
C LYS A 61 -3.45 0.23 1.91
N TYR A 62 -4.44 -0.42 2.49
CA TYR A 62 -4.49 -0.76 3.92
C TYR A 62 -4.10 -2.21 4.15
N ILE A 63 -3.45 -2.45 5.28
CA ILE A 63 -3.14 -3.78 5.83
C ILE A 63 -4.07 -3.98 7.01
N ILE A 64 -4.74 -5.10 7.07
CA ILE A 64 -5.77 -5.43 8.05
C ILE A 64 -5.36 -6.73 8.73
N ILE A 65 -5.24 -6.71 10.05
CA ILE A 65 -4.77 -7.83 10.88
C ILE A 65 -5.83 -8.12 11.93
N PRO A 66 -6.78 -9.03 11.66
CA PRO A 66 -7.74 -9.51 12.64
C PRO A 66 -7.07 -10.38 13.71
N LEU A 67 -7.60 -10.29 14.92
CA LEU A 67 -7.18 -11.06 16.09
C LEU A 67 -8.28 -12.03 16.50
N ASP A 68 -7.99 -12.99 17.36
CA ASP A 68 -8.91 -14.04 17.79
C ASP A 68 -10.00 -13.58 18.79
N ASN A 69 -9.87 -12.36 19.32
CA ASN A 69 -10.87 -11.72 20.18
C ASN A 69 -11.80 -10.75 19.43
N ASP A 70 -11.90 -10.86 18.10
CA ASP A 70 -12.64 -9.96 17.21
C ASP A 70 -12.08 -8.53 17.12
N ALA A 71 -10.94 -8.22 17.76
CA ALA A 71 -10.25 -6.97 17.55
C ALA A 71 -9.52 -6.98 16.19
N VAL A 72 -9.37 -5.80 15.58
CA VAL A 72 -8.71 -5.66 14.28
C VAL A 72 -7.71 -4.52 14.31
N ILE A 73 -6.46 -4.82 13.99
CA ILE A 73 -5.43 -3.81 13.75
C ILE A 73 -5.47 -3.45 12.27
N VAL A 74 -5.52 -2.16 11.96
CA VAL A 74 -5.47 -1.65 10.59
C VAL A 74 -4.27 -0.72 10.44
N MET A 75 -3.48 -0.91 9.40
CA MET A 75 -2.30 -0.09 9.13
C MET A 75 -2.36 0.52 7.73
N HIS A 76 -1.93 1.78 7.62
CA HIS A 76 -1.71 2.47 6.35
C HIS A 76 -0.32 3.10 6.36
N LEU A 77 0.50 2.77 5.37
CA LEU A 77 1.93 3.13 5.36
C LEU A 77 2.19 4.62 5.07
N GLY A 78 1.18 5.39 4.70
CA GLY A 78 1.37 6.79 4.33
C GLY A 78 2.34 6.92 3.16
N MET A 79 3.36 7.76 3.31
CA MET A 79 4.35 8.03 2.25
C MET A 79 5.68 7.29 2.44
N THR A 80 6.11 7.10 3.68
CA THR A 80 7.42 6.57 4.06
C THR A 80 7.37 5.43 5.06
N GLY A 81 6.16 5.02 5.46
CA GLY A 81 5.96 3.88 6.35
C GLY A 81 6.41 2.56 5.72
N LYS A 82 7.03 1.74 6.54
CA LYS A 82 7.51 0.39 6.22
C LYS A 82 7.07 -0.57 7.30
N ILE A 83 6.84 -1.81 6.94
CA ILE A 83 6.72 -2.91 7.90
C ILE A 83 7.89 -3.84 7.64
N LEU A 84 8.64 -4.14 8.71
CA LEU A 84 9.78 -5.05 8.65
C LEU A 84 9.54 -6.19 9.62
N ILE A 85 9.88 -7.40 9.20
CA ILE A 85 9.97 -8.57 10.07
C ILE A 85 11.43 -8.73 10.47
N LYS A 86 11.67 -8.97 11.76
CA LYS A 86 13.00 -9.25 12.30
C LYS A 86 12.93 -10.43 13.26
N GLU A 87 14.05 -11.10 13.42
CA GLU A 87 14.27 -12.08 14.47
C GLU A 87 14.27 -11.37 15.84
N VAL A 88 13.76 -12.04 16.87
CA VAL A 88 13.82 -11.55 18.23
C VAL A 88 15.27 -11.65 18.69
N PRO A 89 15.90 -10.55 19.15
CA PRO A 89 17.26 -10.61 19.69
C PRO A 89 17.30 -11.42 21.00
N ASP A 90 18.42 -12.09 21.27
CA ASP A 90 18.67 -12.82 22.53
C ASP A 90 18.94 -11.88 23.71
N VAL A 91 18.01 -10.95 23.92
CA VAL A 91 18.01 -9.94 25.01
C VAL A 91 16.56 -9.74 25.43
N SER A 92 16.30 -9.60 26.73
CA SER A 92 14.93 -9.43 27.23
C SER A 92 14.22 -8.24 26.60
N PHE A 93 12.88 -8.34 26.46
CA PHE A 93 12.06 -7.30 25.86
C PHE A 93 12.29 -5.92 26.50
N ASP A 94 12.34 -5.85 27.83
CA ASP A 94 12.53 -4.59 28.57
C ASP A 94 13.93 -3.97 28.36
N GLU A 95 14.98 -4.80 28.23
CA GLU A 95 16.35 -4.32 27.99
C GLU A 95 16.55 -3.76 26.58
N ARG A 96 15.76 -4.25 25.60
CA ARG A 96 15.82 -3.78 24.19
C ARG A 96 15.31 -2.36 24.01
N PHE A 97 14.49 -1.86 24.96
CA PHE A 97 13.81 -0.57 24.82
C PHE A 97 14.31 0.51 25.77
N THR A 98 15.49 0.31 26.39
CA THR A 98 16.21 1.40 27.04
C THR A 98 16.68 2.42 25.99
N SER A 99 16.82 3.69 26.37
CA SER A 99 17.12 4.82 25.48
C SER A 99 18.33 4.62 24.55
N ASP A 100 19.28 3.75 24.94
CA ASP A 100 20.53 3.52 24.23
C ASP A 100 20.49 2.33 23.25
N ASN A 101 19.50 1.42 23.38
CA ASN A 101 19.42 0.16 22.62
C ASN A 101 18.26 0.13 21.60
N PHE A 102 17.59 1.23 21.36
CA PHE A 102 16.48 1.24 20.41
C PHE A 102 16.98 0.99 18.98
N VAL A 103 16.48 -0.08 18.39
CA VAL A 103 16.93 -0.70 17.14
C VAL A 103 17.03 0.25 15.95
N ASP A 104 16.16 1.27 15.85
CA ASP A 104 16.19 2.32 14.83
C ASP A 104 15.38 3.53 15.31
N ARG A 105 15.93 4.73 15.11
CA ARG A 105 15.29 6.00 15.48
C ARG A 105 13.94 6.25 14.79
N HIS A 106 13.65 5.54 13.70
CA HIS A 106 12.43 5.66 12.92
C HIS A 106 11.44 4.50 13.11
N THR A 107 11.78 3.49 13.92
CA THR A 107 10.81 2.49 14.36
C THR A 107 9.96 3.09 15.47
N HIS A 108 8.69 3.25 15.22
CA HIS A 108 7.75 3.95 16.09
C HIS A 108 6.79 3.01 16.82
N PHE A 109 6.52 1.87 16.22
CA PHE A 109 5.71 0.80 16.76
C PHE A 109 6.41 -0.53 16.52
N LEU A 110 6.42 -1.39 17.54
CA LEU A 110 6.96 -2.73 17.48
C LEU A 110 6.00 -3.68 18.17
N MET A 111 5.79 -4.82 17.54
CA MET A 111 4.98 -5.92 18.04
C MET A 111 5.82 -7.19 18.03
N GLU A 112 6.05 -7.77 19.20
CA GLU A 112 6.66 -9.08 19.35
C GLU A 112 5.57 -10.15 19.23
N LEU A 113 5.85 -11.18 18.47
CA LEU A 113 4.94 -12.25 18.12
C LEU A 113 5.61 -13.59 18.40
N THR A 114 5.04 -14.35 19.33
CA THR A 114 5.54 -15.67 19.74
C THR A 114 4.65 -16.77 19.22
N ASP A 115 5.24 -17.91 18.91
CA ASP A 115 4.48 -19.11 18.60
C ASP A 115 3.99 -19.78 19.90
N PRO A 116 2.66 -19.88 20.14
CA PRO A 116 2.14 -20.53 21.34
C PRO A 116 2.52 -22.01 21.47
N SER A 117 2.84 -22.68 20.38
CA SER A 117 3.29 -24.09 20.38
C SER A 117 4.79 -24.23 20.68
N GLY A 118 5.57 -23.17 20.45
CA GLY A 118 7.04 -23.18 20.54
C GLY A 118 7.73 -23.97 19.41
N GLU A 119 7.02 -24.26 18.32
CA GLU A 119 7.58 -24.95 17.15
C GLU A 119 8.25 -24.00 16.16
N ASP A 120 7.71 -22.78 16.03
CA ASP A 120 8.22 -21.73 15.15
C ASP A 120 9.00 -20.66 15.94
N GLU A 121 9.92 -20.00 15.24
CA GLU A 121 10.70 -18.90 15.81
C GLU A 121 9.83 -17.68 16.13
N ASP A 122 10.16 -17.02 17.26
CA ASP A 122 9.57 -15.74 17.61
C ASP A 122 10.08 -14.63 16.69
N ILE A 123 9.24 -13.65 16.40
CA ILE A 123 9.57 -12.56 15.50
C ILE A 123 9.13 -11.20 16.03
N GLU A 124 9.71 -10.15 15.50
CA GLU A 124 9.29 -8.77 15.70
C GLU A 124 8.73 -8.18 14.40
N LEU A 125 7.56 -7.56 14.47
CA LEU A 125 7.02 -6.72 13.42
C LEU A 125 7.26 -5.25 13.77
N HIS A 126 8.09 -4.57 12.98
CA HIS A 126 8.47 -3.18 13.15
C HIS A 126 7.70 -2.28 12.19
N PHE A 127 7.03 -1.26 12.71
CA PHE A 127 6.50 -0.15 11.91
C PHE A 127 7.50 1.01 11.94
N ASN A 128 8.20 1.19 10.83
CA ASN A 128 9.21 2.22 10.65
C ASN A 128 8.68 3.33 9.74
N ASP A 129 8.75 4.61 10.14
CA ASP A 129 8.27 5.72 9.34
C ASP A 129 9.05 7.01 9.60
N VAL A 130 9.89 7.40 8.65
CA VAL A 130 10.74 8.59 8.74
C VAL A 130 9.93 9.88 8.92
N ARG A 131 8.74 9.97 8.32
CA ARG A 131 7.92 11.19 8.24
C ARG A 131 6.69 11.18 9.15
N LEU A 132 6.40 10.07 9.83
CA LEU A 132 5.23 9.89 10.68
C LEU A 132 3.88 10.16 9.95
N PHE A 133 3.79 9.77 8.68
CA PHE A 133 2.57 9.88 7.86
C PHE A 133 1.80 8.58 7.74
N GLY A 134 2.34 7.51 8.29
CA GLY A 134 1.66 6.26 8.44
C GLY A 134 0.67 6.31 9.59
N HIS A 135 -0.34 5.47 9.55
CA HIS A 135 -1.42 5.45 10.53
C HIS A 135 -1.70 4.01 10.96
N ILE A 136 -2.02 3.87 12.23
CA ILE A 136 -2.44 2.62 12.86
C ILE A 136 -3.78 2.87 13.55
N TRP A 137 -4.75 2.01 13.34
CA TRP A 137 -6.05 2.01 14.01
C TRP A 137 -6.23 0.68 14.73
N LEU A 138 -6.94 0.71 15.82
CA LEU A 138 -7.49 -0.46 16.47
C LEU A 138 -9.02 -0.37 16.45
N ILE A 139 -9.66 -1.43 16.01
CA ILE A 139 -11.10 -1.63 16.21
C ILE A 139 -11.23 -2.71 17.28
N PRO A 140 -11.62 -2.38 18.51
CA PRO A 140 -11.62 -3.33 19.62
C PRO A 140 -12.59 -4.50 19.47
N GLN A 141 -13.68 -4.28 18.71
CA GLN A 141 -14.70 -5.29 18.43
C GLN A 141 -15.23 -5.04 17.02
N LEU A 142 -15.16 -6.04 16.16
CA LEU A 142 -15.65 -5.96 14.78
C LEU A 142 -16.39 -7.24 14.39
N ASP A 143 -17.70 -7.11 14.14
CA ASP A 143 -18.54 -8.24 13.73
C ASP A 143 -18.37 -8.61 12.25
N ASP A 144 -17.97 -7.67 11.41
CA ASP A 144 -17.85 -7.86 9.96
C ASP A 144 -16.63 -7.13 9.39
N ILE A 145 -15.65 -7.91 8.93
CA ILE A 145 -14.39 -7.42 8.34
C ILE A 145 -14.58 -6.60 7.06
N GLU A 146 -15.73 -6.73 6.39
CA GLU A 146 -16.04 -5.91 5.21
C GLU A 146 -16.46 -4.49 5.58
N ASN A 147 -16.96 -4.27 6.81
CA ASN A 147 -17.52 -3.02 7.30
C ASN A 147 -16.67 -2.32 8.36
N ILE A 148 -15.37 -2.26 8.19
CA ILE A 148 -14.44 -1.56 9.11
C ILE A 148 -14.79 -0.07 9.16
N PRO A 149 -15.07 0.52 10.35
CA PRO A 149 -15.56 1.90 10.49
C PRO A 149 -14.43 2.95 10.43
N ILE A 150 -13.49 2.80 9.50
CA ILE A 150 -12.45 3.78 9.22
C ILE A 150 -12.84 4.53 7.94
N LYS A 151 -13.09 5.83 8.03
CA LYS A 151 -13.64 6.65 6.93
C LYS A 151 -12.96 6.39 5.59
N GLY A 152 -11.62 6.45 5.52
CA GLY A 152 -10.89 6.23 4.28
C GLY A 152 -10.99 4.80 3.73
N LEU A 153 -11.15 3.81 4.60
CA LEU A 153 -11.28 2.40 4.25
C LEU A 153 -12.74 2.05 3.86
N ALA A 154 -13.71 2.58 4.60
CA ALA A 154 -15.13 2.38 4.32
C ALA A 154 -15.60 2.99 3.00
N GLU A 155 -14.93 4.04 2.53
CA GLU A 155 -15.25 4.73 1.27
C GLU A 155 -14.52 4.17 0.05
N LEU A 156 -13.72 3.09 0.20
CA LEU A 156 -12.97 2.52 -0.94
C LEU A 156 -13.92 1.97 -2.01
N GLY A 157 -13.60 2.29 -3.24
CA GLY A 157 -14.18 1.63 -4.42
C GLY A 157 -13.64 0.20 -4.60
N PRO A 158 -14.05 -0.50 -5.66
CA PRO A 158 -13.57 -1.83 -5.97
C PRO A 158 -12.04 -1.86 -6.10
N ASP A 159 -11.44 -2.96 -5.64
CA ASP A 159 -10.00 -3.18 -5.74
C ASP A 159 -9.54 -3.28 -7.19
N ALA A 160 -8.46 -2.59 -7.54
CA ALA A 160 -8.00 -2.48 -8.93
C ALA A 160 -7.61 -3.82 -9.58
N LEU A 161 -7.19 -4.83 -8.80
CA LEU A 161 -6.92 -6.18 -9.32
C LEU A 161 -8.20 -6.99 -9.51
N GLY A 162 -9.20 -6.78 -8.64
CA GLY A 162 -10.48 -7.50 -8.68
C GLY A 162 -11.54 -6.88 -9.58
N ILE A 163 -11.48 -5.57 -9.84
CA ILE A 163 -12.52 -4.83 -10.56
C ILE A 163 -12.89 -5.47 -11.91
N THR A 164 -14.18 -5.63 -12.15
CA THR A 164 -14.71 -6.13 -13.42
C THR A 164 -14.68 -5.06 -14.52
N ILE A 165 -14.72 -5.46 -15.80
CA ILE A 165 -14.80 -4.50 -16.91
C ILE A 165 -16.10 -3.69 -16.90
N GLN A 166 -17.19 -4.26 -16.38
CA GLN A 166 -18.46 -3.59 -16.26
C GLN A 166 -18.40 -2.45 -15.25
N GLU A 167 -17.88 -2.71 -14.04
CA GLU A 167 -17.66 -1.69 -13.00
C GLU A 167 -16.69 -0.62 -13.47
N PHE A 168 -15.55 -1.01 -14.05
CA PHE A 168 -14.56 -0.08 -14.61
C PHE A 168 -15.17 0.83 -15.67
N SER A 169 -15.94 0.26 -16.62
CA SER A 169 -16.60 1.02 -17.67
C SER A 169 -17.66 1.99 -17.12
N HIS A 170 -18.35 1.61 -16.04
CA HIS A 170 -19.29 2.50 -15.35
C HIS A 170 -18.57 3.67 -14.69
N ILE A 171 -17.50 3.40 -13.94
CA ILE A 171 -16.67 4.41 -13.27
C ILE A 171 -16.07 5.41 -14.27
N MET A 172 -15.69 4.96 -15.47
CA MET A 172 -15.14 5.81 -16.51
C MET A 172 -16.18 6.74 -17.18
N ARG A 173 -17.48 6.62 -16.91
CA ARG A 173 -18.52 7.53 -17.41
C ARG A 173 -18.53 8.87 -16.66
N THR A 174 -17.45 9.63 -16.79
CA THR A 174 -17.26 10.89 -16.03
C THR A 174 -16.56 11.96 -16.87
N ARG A 175 -16.74 13.22 -16.47
CA ARG A 175 -16.03 14.37 -17.06
C ARG A 175 -14.63 14.57 -16.48
N ALA A 176 -14.28 13.85 -15.43
CA ALA A 176 -12.94 13.90 -14.85
C ALA A 176 -11.90 13.27 -15.78
N SER A 177 -10.66 13.72 -15.68
CA SER A 177 -9.55 13.11 -16.42
C SER A 177 -9.33 11.65 -15.98
N ILE A 178 -8.90 10.81 -16.91
CA ILE A 178 -8.62 9.39 -16.66
C ILE A 178 -7.70 9.22 -15.48
N LYS A 179 -6.58 9.94 -15.44
CA LYS A 179 -5.64 9.84 -14.33
C LYS A 179 -6.28 10.23 -12.99
N SER A 180 -7.11 11.29 -12.97
CA SER A 180 -7.83 11.67 -11.74
C SER A 180 -8.79 10.59 -11.27
N VAL A 181 -9.42 9.88 -12.19
CA VAL A 181 -10.30 8.73 -11.88
C VAL A 181 -9.51 7.58 -11.29
N LEU A 182 -8.37 7.22 -11.91
CA LEU A 182 -7.49 6.13 -11.44
C LEU A 182 -6.90 6.42 -10.05
N LEU A 183 -6.65 7.69 -9.72
CA LEU A 183 -6.09 8.10 -8.42
C LEU A 183 -7.13 8.22 -7.31
N ASP A 184 -8.43 8.32 -7.63
CA ASP A 184 -9.51 8.44 -6.64
C ASP A 184 -9.81 7.06 -6.03
N GLN A 185 -9.32 6.84 -4.81
CA GLN A 185 -9.47 5.57 -4.11
C GLN A 185 -10.93 5.16 -3.86
N ARG A 186 -11.87 6.12 -3.87
CA ARG A 186 -13.31 5.85 -3.76
C ARG A 186 -13.90 5.29 -5.05
N LYS A 187 -13.17 5.42 -6.16
CA LYS A 187 -13.57 4.89 -7.48
C LYS A 187 -12.86 3.58 -7.79
N ILE A 188 -11.53 3.55 -7.61
CA ILE A 188 -10.69 2.38 -7.85
C ILE A 188 -9.63 2.34 -6.76
N ALA A 189 -9.74 1.37 -5.87
CA ALA A 189 -8.82 1.25 -4.74
C ALA A 189 -7.46 0.67 -5.17
N GLY A 190 -6.39 1.23 -4.64
CA GLY A 190 -5.04 0.69 -4.77
C GLY A 190 -4.16 1.38 -5.81
N VAL A 191 -4.69 1.92 -6.90
CA VAL A 191 -3.90 2.63 -7.91
C VAL A 191 -3.37 3.94 -7.35
N GLY A 192 -2.08 4.22 -7.60
CA GLY A 192 -1.48 5.49 -7.27
C GLY A 192 -0.76 6.11 -8.46
N ASN A 193 0.18 7.01 -8.20
CA ASN A 193 0.73 7.88 -9.24
C ASN A 193 1.63 7.15 -10.24
N ILE A 194 2.38 6.15 -9.77
CA ILE A 194 3.27 5.34 -10.61
C ILE A 194 2.43 4.53 -11.58
N TYR A 195 1.54 3.70 -11.02
CA TYR A 195 0.76 2.74 -11.79
C TYR A 195 -0.30 3.41 -12.67
N ALA A 196 -0.79 4.62 -12.32
CA ALA A 196 -1.67 5.39 -13.18
C ALA A 196 -0.96 5.90 -14.44
N ASP A 197 0.27 6.44 -14.34
CA ASP A 197 1.04 6.89 -15.49
C ASP A 197 1.41 5.71 -16.41
N GLU A 198 1.93 4.63 -15.84
CA GLU A 198 2.32 3.42 -16.56
C GLU A 198 1.11 2.75 -17.25
N ALA A 199 -0.05 2.70 -16.58
CA ALA A 199 -1.26 2.14 -17.19
C ALA A 199 -1.80 3.00 -18.36
N CYS A 200 -1.79 4.34 -18.21
CA CYS A 200 -2.16 5.24 -19.31
C CYS A 200 -1.22 5.07 -20.51
N PHE A 201 0.09 4.91 -20.28
CA PHE A 201 1.06 4.66 -21.33
C PHE A 201 0.83 3.30 -21.99
N SER A 202 0.69 2.23 -21.22
CA SER A 202 0.43 0.88 -21.72
C SER A 202 -0.85 0.78 -22.55
N ALA A 203 -1.86 1.61 -22.23
CA ALA A 203 -3.10 1.70 -23.01
C ALA A 203 -3.01 2.58 -24.25
N GLY A 204 -1.95 3.39 -24.42
CA GLY A 204 -1.83 4.39 -25.46
C GLY A 204 -2.78 5.58 -25.30
N ILE A 205 -3.18 5.91 -24.07
CA ILE A 205 -4.21 6.90 -23.78
C ILE A 205 -3.61 8.07 -23.00
N HIS A 206 -3.86 9.31 -23.46
CA HIS A 206 -3.36 10.50 -22.79
C HIS A 206 -4.03 10.66 -21.40
N PRO A 207 -3.29 10.91 -20.30
CA PRO A 207 -3.82 10.92 -18.94
C PRO A 207 -4.83 12.05 -18.67
N THR A 208 -4.84 13.12 -19.49
CA THR A 208 -5.78 14.24 -19.35
C THR A 208 -7.13 13.99 -20.04
N ARG A 209 -7.25 12.99 -20.90
CA ARG A 209 -8.53 12.66 -21.54
C ARG A 209 -9.62 12.40 -20.51
N LYS A 210 -10.83 12.80 -20.81
CA LYS A 210 -11.98 12.58 -19.94
C LYS A 210 -12.41 11.11 -20.01
N GLY A 211 -12.72 10.48 -18.87
CA GLY A 211 -13.14 9.09 -18.85
C GLY A 211 -14.35 8.81 -19.75
N GLY A 212 -15.29 9.78 -19.82
CA GLY A 212 -16.48 9.68 -20.66
C GLY A 212 -16.23 9.75 -22.18
N SER A 213 -15.05 10.24 -22.61
CA SER A 213 -14.69 10.30 -24.05
C SER A 213 -14.11 8.98 -24.57
N LEU A 214 -13.83 8.02 -23.68
CA LEU A 214 -13.28 6.73 -24.09
C LEU A 214 -14.32 5.87 -24.84
N SER A 215 -13.91 5.28 -25.96
CA SER A 215 -14.69 4.23 -26.62
C SER A 215 -14.79 2.98 -25.75
N LYS A 216 -15.60 2.02 -26.14
CA LYS A 216 -15.69 0.73 -25.42
C LYS A 216 -14.35 -0.03 -25.48
N GLU A 217 -13.71 -0.03 -26.62
CA GLU A 217 -12.42 -0.68 -26.88
C GLU A 217 -11.30 -0.03 -26.05
N GLU A 218 -11.28 1.30 -25.97
CA GLU A 218 -10.32 2.04 -25.15
C GLU A 218 -10.50 1.76 -23.66
N ARG A 219 -11.74 1.64 -23.17
CA ARG A 219 -12.01 1.26 -21.77
C ARG A 219 -11.49 -0.13 -21.45
N VAL A 220 -11.67 -1.10 -22.37
CA VAL A 220 -11.12 -2.45 -22.22
C VAL A 220 -9.59 -2.41 -22.21
N LYS A 221 -8.96 -1.67 -23.13
CA LYS A 221 -7.50 -1.51 -23.17
C LYS A 221 -6.96 -0.93 -21.86
N LEU A 222 -7.59 0.15 -21.35
CA LEU A 222 -7.15 0.79 -20.11
C LEU A 222 -7.35 -0.13 -18.89
N TRP A 223 -8.48 -0.83 -18.81
CA TRP A 223 -8.75 -1.81 -17.75
C TRP A 223 -7.72 -2.94 -17.75
N LEU A 224 -7.39 -3.51 -18.90
CA LEU A 224 -6.33 -4.52 -19.04
C LEU A 224 -4.97 -3.94 -18.67
N ALA A 225 -4.64 -2.73 -19.13
CA ALA A 225 -3.38 -2.06 -18.81
C ALA A 225 -3.21 -1.83 -17.31
N VAL A 226 -4.24 -1.37 -16.60
CA VAL A 226 -4.21 -1.22 -15.11
C VAL A 226 -3.88 -2.55 -14.46
N LYS A 227 -4.57 -3.64 -14.82
CA LYS A 227 -4.31 -4.97 -14.23
C LYS A 227 -2.93 -5.51 -14.58
N THR A 228 -2.48 -5.32 -15.82
CA THR A 228 -1.16 -5.79 -16.27
C THR A 228 -0.05 -5.09 -15.52
N VAL A 229 -0.07 -3.76 -15.46
CA VAL A 229 0.97 -2.97 -14.79
C VAL A 229 1.01 -3.25 -13.29
N LEU A 230 -0.15 -3.41 -12.63
CA LEU A 230 -0.19 -3.81 -11.21
C LEU A 230 0.38 -5.21 -10.98
N LYS A 231 0.08 -6.18 -11.86
CA LYS A 231 0.65 -7.54 -11.78
C LYS A 231 2.17 -7.54 -12.03
N GLU A 232 2.65 -6.71 -12.95
CA GLU A 232 4.08 -6.51 -13.16
C GLU A 232 4.73 -5.90 -11.91
N GLY A 233 4.12 -4.86 -11.31
CA GLY A 233 4.57 -4.31 -10.05
C GLY A 233 4.69 -5.37 -8.96
N LEU A 234 3.71 -6.27 -8.82
CA LEU A 234 3.77 -7.40 -7.88
C LEU A 234 4.89 -8.39 -8.22
N LYS A 235 5.06 -8.73 -9.50
CA LYS A 235 6.13 -9.65 -9.96
C LYS A 235 7.51 -9.14 -9.57
N TYR A 236 7.73 -7.83 -9.65
CA TYR A 236 8.99 -7.16 -9.31
C TYR A 236 9.02 -6.61 -7.89
N ARG A 237 8.11 -7.09 -7.00
CA ARG A 237 8.04 -6.77 -5.58
C ARG A 237 7.89 -5.27 -5.28
N GLY A 238 7.20 -4.53 -6.17
CA GLY A 238 6.96 -3.10 -6.03
C GLY A 238 8.07 -2.22 -6.57
N SER A 239 7.89 -0.92 -6.43
CA SER A 239 8.77 0.13 -6.94
C SER A 239 9.46 0.91 -5.83
N SER A 240 10.77 0.75 -5.67
CA SER A 240 11.59 1.47 -4.70
C SER A 240 12.17 2.75 -5.31
N VAL A 241 11.29 3.68 -5.70
CA VAL A 241 11.69 5.01 -6.19
C VAL A 241 12.24 5.90 -5.07
N SER A 242 11.84 5.68 -3.82
CA SER A 242 12.33 6.41 -2.63
C SER A 242 12.57 5.43 -1.48
N ASP A 243 11.65 5.37 -0.54
CA ASP A 243 11.88 4.74 0.77
C ASP A 243 11.31 3.32 0.88
N TYR A 244 10.50 2.87 -0.09
CA TYR A 244 9.85 1.57 -0.03
C TYR A 244 10.86 0.42 0.00
N THR A 245 10.61 -0.53 0.91
CA THR A 245 11.21 -1.86 0.95
C THR A 245 10.13 -2.90 1.25
N ASP A 246 10.39 -4.17 0.91
CA ASP A 246 9.56 -5.28 1.35
C ASP A 246 9.73 -5.56 2.85
N ALA A 247 9.04 -6.56 3.40
CA ALA A 247 9.08 -6.86 4.83
C ALA A 247 10.42 -7.42 5.31
N SER A 248 11.28 -7.88 4.42
CA SER A 248 12.67 -8.28 4.71
C SER A 248 13.67 -7.13 4.58
N GLY A 249 13.21 -5.92 4.23
CA GLY A 249 14.06 -4.75 4.03
C GLY A 249 14.67 -4.63 2.63
N ASN A 250 14.34 -5.51 1.69
CA ASN A 250 14.87 -5.49 0.33
C ASN A 250 14.11 -4.50 -0.55
N ALA A 251 14.83 -3.84 -1.47
CA ALA A 251 14.20 -2.98 -2.46
C ALA A 251 13.43 -3.82 -3.51
N GLY A 252 12.26 -3.35 -3.92
CA GLY A 252 11.62 -3.82 -5.14
C GLY A 252 12.39 -3.38 -6.38
N SER A 253 12.08 -3.94 -7.54
CA SER A 253 12.80 -3.65 -8.80
C SER A 253 11.90 -3.12 -9.93
N PHE A 254 10.62 -2.85 -9.67
CA PHE A 254 9.71 -2.35 -10.72
C PHE A 254 10.12 -0.98 -11.29
N GLN A 255 10.88 -0.15 -10.56
CA GLN A 255 11.42 1.12 -11.07
C GLN A 255 12.33 0.94 -12.31
N GLU A 256 12.96 -0.21 -12.47
CA GLU A 256 13.77 -0.54 -13.65
C GLU A 256 12.91 -0.80 -14.90
N HIS A 257 11.64 -1.13 -14.69
CA HIS A 257 10.65 -1.43 -15.72
C HIS A 257 9.70 -0.26 -16.03
N HIS A 258 9.86 0.89 -15.37
CA HIS A 258 9.06 2.08 -15.70
C HIS A 258 9.32 2.50 -17.15
N LYS A 259 8.25 2.78 -17.86
CA LYS A 259 8.30 3.25 -19.25
C LYS A 259 8.19 4.77 -19.37
N VAL A 260 7.40 5.40 -18.50
CA VAL A 260 7.21 6.85 -18.49
C VAL A 260 7.42 7.51 -17.14
N TYR A 261 7.12 6.80 -16.03
CA TYR A 261 7.19 7.41 -14.71
C TYR A 261 8.65 7.81 -14.36
N GLN A 262 8.85 9.09 -14.03
CA GLN A 262 10.18 9.71 -13.79
C GLN A 262 11.17 9.65 -14.96
N LYS A 263 10.71 9.40 -16.20
CA LYS A 263 11.54 9.36 -17.40
C LYS A 263 11.50 10.66 -18.21
N THR A 264 11.09 11.78 -17.61
CA THR A 264 10.99 13.08 -18.30
C THR A 264 12.29 13.43 -19.04
N GLY A 265 12.18 13.77 -20.32
CA GLY A 265 13.30 14.08 -21.21
C GLY A 265 14.04 12.87 -21.77
N GLN A 266 13.76 11.66 -21.28
CA GLN A 266 14.30 10.43 -21.87
C GLN A 266 13.48 10.05 -23.11
N GLN A 267 14.11 9.32 -24.03
CA GLN A 267 13.44 8.76 -25.20
C GLN A 267 12.39 7.73 -24.81
N CYS A 268 11.25 7.76 -25.45
CA CYS A 268 10.20 6.75 -25.28
C CYS A 268 10.70 5.37 -25.75
N VAL A 269 10.32 4.33 -25.04
CA VAL A 269 10.72 2.95 -25.38
C VAL A 269 10.01 2.40 -26.62
N ASP A 270 8.87 3.01 -27.02
CA ASP A 270 8.05 2.56 -28.15
C ASP A 270 8.14 3.50 -29.36
N CYS A 271 8.76 4.69 -29.23
CA CYS A 271 8.96 5.66 -30.32
C CYS A 271 10.08 6.64 -30.01
N ASP A 272 10.46 7.52 -30.99
CA ASP A 272 11.56 8.45 -30.85
C ASP A 272 11.25 9.72 -30.05
N SER A 273 10.00 9.89 -29.58
CA SER A 273 9.59 11.07 -28.83
C SER A 273 10.13 11.09 -27.42
N GLN A 274 10.41 12.27 -26.89
CA GLN A 274 10.79 12.43 -25.49
C GLN A 274 9.58 12.38 -24.57
N ILE A 275 9.71 11.69 -23.43
CA ILE A 275 8.71 11.66 -22.37
C ILE A 275 8.53 13.07 -21.80
N LYS A 276 7.26 13.51 -21.73
CA LYS A 276 6.87 14.81 -21.16
C LYS A 276 6.32 14.66 -19.76
N LYS A 277 6.37 15.76 -19.01
CA LYS A 277 5.79 15.89 -17.68
C LYS A 277 4.88 17.10 -17.61
N ILE A 278 3.69 16.91 -17.05
CA ILE A 278 2.75 17.97 -16.70
C ILE A 278 2.34 17.84 -15.23
N LYS A 279 1.66 18.85 -14.69
CA LYS A 279 0.99 18.78 -13.39
C LYS A 279 -0.51 18.60 -13.61
N LEU A 280 -1.08 17.48 -13.12
CA LEU A 280 -2.50 17.17 -13.21
C LEU A 280 -3.04 16.84 -11.82
N SER A 281 -4.08 17.53 -11.38
CA SER A 281 -4.70 17.34 -10.05
C SER A 281 -3.68 17.34 -8.90
N GLY A 282 -2.71 18.26 -8.95
CA GLY A 282 -1.66 18.40 -7.94
C GLY A 282 -0.53 17.35 -8.03
N ARG A 283 -0.57 16.40 -8.96
CA ARG A 283 0.41 15.32 -9.13
C ARG A 283 1.23 15.49 -10.40
N SER A 284 2.51 15.11 -10.35
CA SER A 284 3.33 14.93 -11.56
C SER A 284 2.73 13.83 -12.42
N THR A 285 2.66 14.04 -13.71
CA THR A 285 2.06 13.15 -14.69
C THR A 285 3.02 13.02 -15.86
N HIS A 286 3.47 11.81 -16.14
CA HIS A 286 4.46 11.51 -17.17
C HIS A 286 3.78 10.76 -18.31
N PHE A 287 4.11 11.11 -19.54
CA PHE A 287 3.50 10.51 -20.73
C PHE A 287 4.36 10.70 -21.98
N CYS A 288 4.16 9.83 -22.96
CA CYS A 288 4.71 10.01 -24.31
C CYS A 288 3.71 10.80 -25.18
N PRO A 289 4.09 11.97 -25.74
CA PRO A 289 3.16 12.78 -26.52
C PRO A 289 2.75 12.15 -27.86
N SER A 290 3.52 11.19 -28.39
CA SER A 290 3.22 10.52 -29.65
C SER A 290 2.45 9.21 -29.45
N CYS A 291 2.82 8.40 -28.43
CA CYS A 291 2.14 7.13 -28.18
C CYS A 291 0.77 7.29 -27.50
N GLN A 292 0.55 8.40 -26.78
CA GLN A 292 -0.65 8.65 -26.01
C GLN A 292 -1.44 9.82 -26.63
N SER A 293 -2.41 9.50 -27.47
CA SER A 293 -3.23 10.53 -28.14
C SER A 293 -4.19 11.23 -27.17
N GLU A 294 -4.35 12.53 -27.34
CA GLU A 294 -5.36 13.32 -26.62
C GLU A 294 -6.79 12.98 -27.03
N GLY A 295 -6.95 12.24 -28.14
CA GLY A 295 -8.24 11.95 -28.76
C GLY A 295 -8.80 13.19 -29.49
N GLU A 296 -9.65 12.97 -30.43
CA GLU A 296 -10.44 14.02 -31.07
C GLU A 296 -11.57 14.54 -30.16
#